data_3a972eccd1243c086b550293c4764035
#
_entry.id   3a972eccd1243c086b550293c4764035
#
_cell.length_a   1.000
_cell.length_b   1.000
_cell.length_c   1.000
_cell.angle_alpha   90.00
_cell.angle_beta   90.00
_cell.angle_gamma   90.00
#
_symmetry.space_group_name_H-M   'P 1'
#
loop_
_entity.id
_entity.type
_entity.pdbx_description
1 polymer ?
#
loop_
_entity_poly.entity_id
_entity_poly.type
_entity_poly.pdbx_seq_one_letter_code
_entity_poly.pdbx_strand_id
1 'polypeptide(L)'
;MKLRIKALVLLLSICFCLTALVSSAEIGIPDKPLNHVVDLAGIINDNAEANLNRYLLELEQKTTAQMVVLTINSLEGESLEDLSIKIAHEKWKLGQKDKGNGILLLISLQDRKYRFEIGYGFEGILPDSLVGSIGRDYLVPYFRKGDYSTGIFAATLAVISEISSDAEIEISGMPTLSSRPTSPYRTIERRKPTVFSTIFTILFFIGLIYLFIKHPRLLLFFLMFSMMGGGRRSGWGGGGGGSFGGGGGGGFGGGGASGGW
;
A
#
# COMPACT_ATOMS: atom_id res chain seq x y z
N MET A 1 -36.62 -41.66 24.96
CA MET A 1 -35.48 -41.57 24.02
C MET A 1 -35.81 -40.80 22.76
N LYS A 2 -36.90 -41.11 22.05
CA LYS A 2 -37.28 -40.42 20.77
C LYS A 2 -37.57 -38.92 20.90
N LEU A 3 -38.10 -38.44 22.04
CA LEU A 3 -38.40 -37.00 22.26
C LEU A 3 -37.14 -36.17 22.44
N ARG A 4 -36.11 -36.71 23.12
CA ARG A 4 -34.81 -36.02 23.32
C ARG A 4 -34.04 -35.91 22.02
N ILE A 5 -34.12 -36.89 21.12
CA ILE A 5 -33.50 -36.88 19.80
C ILE A 5 -34.16 -35.83 18.90
N LYS A 6 -35.51 -35.72 18.92
CA LYS A 6 -36.24 -34.70 18.17
C LYS A 6 -35.89 -33.27 18.64
N ALA A 7 -35.77 -33.07 19.96
CA ALA A 7 -35.37 -31.77 20.53
C ALA A 7 -33.92 -31.41 20.13
N LEU A 8 -33.01 -32.37 20.12
CA LEU A 8 -31.62 -32.17 19.72
C LEU A 8 -31.50 -31.79 18.22
N VAL A 9 -32.25 -32.49 17.36
CA VAL A 9 -32.29 -32.20 15.92
C VAL A 9 -32.89 -30.84 15.64
N LEU A 10 -33.93 -30.43 16.37
CA LEU A 10 -34.53 -29.11 16.26
C LEU A 10 -33.53 -28.00 16.69
N LEU A 11 -32.80 -28.22 17.77
CA LEU A 11 -31.79 -27.27 18.28
C LEU A 11 -30.62 -27.14 17.32
N LEU A 12 -30.15 -28.21 16.71
CA LEU A 12 -29.12 -28.22 15.68
C LEU A 12 -29.60 -27.54 14.40
N SER A 13 -30.86 -27.72 14.01
CA SER A 13 -31.46 -27.05 12.85
C SER A 13 -31.58 -25.54 13.06
N ILE A 14 -31.99 -25.10 14.26
CA ILE A 14 -32.06 -23.67 14.63
C ILE A 14 -30.65 -23.06 14.66
N CYS A 15 -29.65 -23.76 15.21
CA CYS A 15 -28.27 -23.32 15.23
C CYS A 15 -27.70 -23.19 13.81
N PHE A 16 -28.01 -24.10 12.91
CA PHE A 16 -27.62 -24.06 11.51
C PHE A 16 -28.29 -22.92 10.72
N CYS A 17 -29.56 -22.63 11.03
CA CYS A 17 -30.26 -21.46 10.45
C CYS A 17 -29.71 -20.12 10.95
N LEU A 18 -29.23 -20.02 12.19
CA LEU A 18 -28.64 -18.80 12.71
C LEU A 18 -27.27 -18.47 12.08
N THR A 19 -26.54 -19.47 11.59
CA THR A 19 -25.23 -19.23 10.91
C THR A 19 -25.38 -18.75 9.46
N ALA A 20 -26.56 -18.86 8.87
CA ALA A 20 -26.82 -18.47 7.48
C ALA A 20 -27.10 -16.95 7.28
N LEU A 21 -27.13 -16.16 8.34
CA LEU A 21 -27.42 -14.70 8.29
C LEU A 21 -26.15 -13.83 8.40
N VAL A 22 -24.98 -14.35 8.02
CA VAL A 22 -23.84 -13.47 7.73
C VAL A 22 -24.09 -12.89 6.34
N SER A 23 -24.94 -11.86 6.27
CA SER A 23 -25.05 -10.99 5.11
C SER A 23 -23.73 -10.25 4.99
N SER A 24 -22.91 -10.60 4.01
CA SER A 24 -21.81 -9.72 3.60
C SER A 24 -22.45 -8.40 3.19
N ALA A 25 -22.29 -7.37 4.00
CA ALA A 25 -22.64 -6.02 3.60
C ALA A 25 -21.74 -5.70 2.40
N GLU A 26 -22.34 -5.60 1.22
CA GLU A 26 -21.61 -5.18 0.03
C GLU A 26 -21.23 -3.72 0.22
N ILE A 27 -19.92 -3.42 0.18
CA ILE A 27 -19.43 -2.05 0.26
C ILE A 27 -20.08 -1.29 -0.90
N GLY A 28 -20.90 -0.29 -0.60
CA GLY A 28 -21.71 0.44 -1.58
C GLY A 28 -20.90 1.31 -2.55
N ILE A 29 -19.86 0.74 -3.15
CA ILE A 29 -19.00 1.41 -4.13
C ILE A 29 -19.75 1.49 -5.47
N PRO A 30 -19.88 2.68 -6.09
CA PRO A 30 -20.58 2.85 -7.35
C PRO A 30 -19.89 2.06 -8.48
N ASP A 31 -20.66 1.67 -9.51
CA ASP A 31 -20.13 0.89 -10.65
C ASP A 31 -19.12 1.67 -11.50
N LYS A 32 -19.20 2.99 -11.45
CA LYS A 32 -18.24 3.91 -12.09
C LYS A 32 -18.00 5.09 -11.16
N PRO A 33 -16.80 5.67 -11.15
CA PRO A 33 -16.57 6.89 -10.42
C PRO A 33 -17.39 8.02 -11.06
N LEU A 34 -18.15 8.74 -10.24
CA LEU A 34 -18.94 9.91 -10.69
C LEU A 34 -18.02 11.12 -10.93
N ASN A 35 -16.96 11.21 -10.15
CA ASN A 35 -15.92 12.25 -10.17
C ASN A 35 -14.56 11.62 -9.89
N HIS A 36 -13.48 12.39 -9.96
CA HIS A 36 -12.15 11.96 -9.56
C HIS A 36 -12.02 11.75 -8.05
N VAL A 37 -12.90 12.36 -7.25
CA VAL A 37 -13.00 12.12 -5.80
C VAL A 37 -14.35 11.48 -5.51
N VAL A 38 -14.32 10.32 -4.87
CA VAL A 38 -15.49 9.53 -4.44
C VAL A 38 -15.36 9.36 -2.93
N ASP A 39 -15.94 10.28 -2.17
CA ASP A 39 -15.84 10.32 -0.70
C ASP A 39 -17.04 9.65 -0.03
N LEU A 40 -16.99 8.29 0.06
CA LEU A 40 -18.06 7.53 0.74
C LEU A 40 -17.92 7.54 2.27
N ALA A 41 -16.75 7.89 2.79
CA ALA A 41 -16.53 8.01 4.24
C ALA A 41 -16.86 9.41 4.78
N GLY A 42 -17.07 10.40 3.92
CA GLY A 42 -17.39 11.77 4.31
C GLY A 42 -16.26 12.47 5.09
N ILE A 43 -15.00 12.21 4.71
CA ILE A 43 -13.81 12.72 5.41
C ILE A 43 -13.07 13.83 4.66
N ILE A 44 -13.54 14.18 3.47
CA ILE A 44 -12.97 15.26 2.64
C ILE A 44 -13.92 16.46 2.71
N ASN A 45 -13.42 17.63 3.05
CA ASN A 45 -14.25 18.84 3.04
C ASN A 45 -14.54 19.30 1.60
N ASP A 46 -15.68 19.96 1.41
CA ASP A 46 -16.22 20.38 0.10
C ASP A 46 -15.19 21.18 -0.74
N ASN A 47 -14.43 22.08 -0.09
CA ASN A 47 -13.43 22.88 -0.77
C ASN A 47 -12.26 22.05 -1.29
N ALA A 48 -11.78 21.10 -0.50
CA ALA A 48 -10.71 20.19 -0.91
C ALA A 48 -11.21 19.27 -2.02
N GLU A 49 -12.40 18.72 -1.90
CA GLU A 49 -13.02 17.87 -2.91
C GLU A 49 -13.17 18.60 -4.25
N ALA A 50 -13.76 19.79 -4.24
CA ALA A 50 -13.95 20.60 -5.44
C ALA A 50 -12.63 20.93 -6.14
N ASN A 51 -11.59 21.33 -5.36
CA ASN A 51 -10.28 21.63 -5.90
C ASN A 51 -9.58 20.39 -6.47
N LEU A 52 -9.62 19.26 -5.75
CA LEU A 52 -9.05 18.00 -6.23
C LEU A 52 -9.71 17.53 -7.52
N ASN A 53 -11.06 17.55 -7.59
CA ASN A 53 -11.78 17.21 -8.80
C ASN A 53 -11.36 18.09 -9.99
N ARG A 54 -11.16 19.39 -9.78
CA ARG A 54 -10.70 20.30 -10.83
C ARG A 54 -9.27 19.98 -11.29
N TYR A 55 -8.32 19.77 -10.34
CA TYR A 55 -6.93 19.49 -10.68
C TYR A 55 -6.76 18.13 -11.37
N LEU A 56 -7.46 17.13 -10.89
CA LEU A 56 -7.43 15.78 -11.48
C LEU A 56 -8.08 15.75 -12.85
N LEU A 57 -9.15 16.49 -13.07
CA LEU A 57 -9.76 16.64 -14.40
C LEU A 57 -8.80 17.33 -15.37
N GLU A 58 -8.14 18.41 -14.94
CA GLU A 58 -7.16 19.11 -15.77
C GLU A 58 -5.95 18.23 -16.09
N LEU A 59 -5.48 17.43 -15.11
CA LEU A 59 -4.42 16.45 -15.31
C LEU A 59 -4.82 15.41 -16.37
N GLU A 60 -6.03 14.84 -16.26
CA GLU A 60 -6.54 13.88 -17.24
C GLU A 60 -6.64 14.49 -18.64
N GLN A 61 -7.16 15.71 -18.76
CA GLN A 61 -7.27 16.41 -20.03
C GLN A 61 -5.92 16.66 -20.71
N LYS A 62 -4.87 16.99 -19.92
CA LYS A 62 -3.56 17.31 -20.45
C LYS A 62 -2.66 16.10 -20.69
N THR A 63 -2.80 15.05 -19.90
CA THR A 63 -1.89 13.87 -19.90
C THR A 63 -2.56 12.57 -20.23
N THR A 64 -3.88 12.51 -20.20
CA THR A 64 -4.70 11.30 -20.22
C THR A 64 -4.54 10.42 -18.96
N ALA A 65 -3.78 10.87 -17.96
CA ALA A 65 -3.65 10.20 -16.65
C ALA A 65 -4.97 10.23 -15.90
N GLN A 66 -5.50 9.08 -15.52
CA GLN A 66 -6.74 9.01 -14.78
C GLN A 66 -6.47 8.62 -13.32
N MET A 67 -6.52 9.59 -12.42
CA MET A 67 -6.41 9.36 -10.99
C MET A 67 -7.75 9.54 -10.30
N VAL A 68 -8.10 8.57 -9.44
CA VAL A 68 -9.29 8.62 -8.59
C VAL A 68 -8.91 8.43 -7.14
N VAL A 69 -9.49 9.24 -6.27
CA VAL A 69 -9.43 9.09 -4.81
C VAL A 69 -10.74 8.49 -4.33
N LEU A 70 -10.67 7.36 -3.63
CA LEU A 70 -11.83 6.69 -3.03
C LEU A 70 -11.64 6.59 -1.53
N THR A 71 -12.61 7.06 -0.78
CA THR A 71 -12.67 6.80 0.66
C THR A 71 -13.85 5.89 0.97
N ILE A 72 -13.64 4.93 1.86
CA ILE A 72 -14.66 4.00 2.36
C ILE A 72 -14.62 3.94 3.88
N ASN A 73 -15.74 3.57 4.50
CA ASN A 73 -15.78 3.42 5.95
C ASN A 73 -14.99 2.22 6.44
N SER A 74 -15.17 1.05 5.83
CA SER A 74 -14.53 -0.20 6.22
C SER A 74 -14.31 -1.10 5.01
N LEU A 75 -13.34 -2.00 5.13
CA LEU A 75 -13.07 -3.06 4.16
C LEU A 75 -14.05 -4.24 4.29
N GLU A 76 -14.91 -4.24 5.31
CA GLU A 76 -15.85 -5.34 5.61
C GLU A 76 -15.17 -6.73 5.67
N GLY A 77 -13.88 -6.75 6.03
CA GLY A 77 -13.07 -7.95 6.12
C GLY A 77 -12.36 -8.36 4.82
N GLU A 78 -12.56 -7.63 3.73
CA GLU A 78 -11.77 -7.84 2.50
C GLU A 78 -10.31 -7.39 2.66
N SER A 79 -9.41 -7.94 1.86
CA SER A 79 -8.04 -7.47 1.76
C SER A 79 -8.03 -6.09 1.08
N LEU A 80 -7.25 -5.15 1.62
CA LEU A 80 -7.08 -3.82 1.02
C LEU A 80 -6.52 -3.92 -0.41
N GLU A 81 -5.55 -4.82 -0.60
CA GLU A 81 -4.89 -5.08 -1.86
C GLU A 81 -5.86 -5.63 -2.90
N ASP A 82 -6.60 -6.68 -2.55
CA ASP A 82 -7.54 -7.32 -3.47
C ASP A 82 -8.67 -6.37 -3.84
N LEU A 83 -9.21 -5.62 -2.86
CA LEU A 83 -10.26 -4.65 -3.09
C LEU A 83 -9.78 -3.52 -4.01
N SER A 84 -8.57 -3.00 -3.80
CA SER A 84 -8.02 -1.92 -4.63
C SER A 84 -7.82 -2.35 -6.08
N ILE A 85 -7.29 -3.54 -6.31
CA ILE A 85 -7.12 -4.13 -7.64
C ILE A 85 -8.48 -4.35 -8.30
N LYS A 86 -9.44 -4.97 -7.59
CA LYS A 86 -10.80 -5.21 -8.08
C LYS A 86 -11.49 -3.91 -8.51
N ILE A 87 -11.36 -2.84 -7.72
CA ILE A 87 -11.95 -1.54 -8.05
C ILE A 87 -11.24 -0.90 -9.23
N ALA A 88 -9.92 -0.76 -9.18
CA ALA A 88 -9.17 -0.06 -10.21
C ALA A 88 -9.24 -0.75 -11.57
N HIS A 89 -9.22 -2.08 -11.58
CA HIS A 89 -9.09 -2.89 -12.77
C HIS A 89 -10.38 -3.44 -13.36
N GLU A 90 -11.17 -4.08 -12.47
CA GLU A 90 -12.32 -4.84 -12.93
C GLU A 90 -13.55 -3.94 -12.98
N LYS A 91 -13.78 -3.17 -11.90
CA LYS A 91 -15.00 -2.38 -11.75
C LYS A 91 -14.92 -1.06 -12.50
N TRP A 92 -13.91 -0.23 -12.18
CA TRP A 92 -13.80 1.10 -12.76
C TRP A 92 -12.95 1.17 -14.02
N LYS A 93 -12.06 0.20 -14.22
CA LYS A 93 -11.16 0.10 -15.39
C LYS A 93 -10.40 1.41 -15.61
N LEU A 94 -9.78 1.91 -14.55
CA LEU A 94 -9.09 3.20 -14.55
C LEU A 94 -7.96 3.24 -15.58
N GLY A 95 -7.85 4.38 -16.25
CA GLY A 95 -6.86 4.62 -17.29
C GLY A 95 -7.23 4.03 -18.65
N GLN A 96 -6.38 4.31 -19.63
CA GLN A 96 -6.52 3.79 -20.98
C GLN A 96 -5.90 2.39 -21.06
N LYS A 97 -6.62 1.44 -21.67
CA LYS A 97 -6.24 0.03 -21.74
C LYS A 97 -4.82 -0.21 -22.24
N ASP A 98 -4.38 0.56 -23.24
CA ASP A 98 -3.08 0.38 -23.89
C ASP A 98 -1.95 1.18 -23.21
N LYS A 99 -2.30 2.10 -22.31
CA LYS A 99 -1.34 2.97 -21.62
C LYS A 99 -1.09 2.56 -20.18
N GLY A 100 -2.04 1.87 -19.54
CA GLY A 100 -1.92 1.53 -18.11
C GLY A 100 -1.76 2.75 -17.20
N ASN A 101 -2.41 3.88 -17.55
CA ASN A 101 -2.24 5.19 -16.93
C ASN A 101 -3.34 5.53 -15.92
N GLY A 102 -3.84 4.53 -15.24
CA GLY A 102 -4.79 4.66 -14.14
C GLY A 102 -4.09 4.69 -12.77
N ILE A 103 -4.65 5.44 -11.83
CA ILE A 103 -4.19 5.53 -10.45
C ILE A 103 -5.40 5.52 -9.53
N LEU A 104 -5.37 4.70 -8.48
CA LEU A 104 -6.36 4.71 -7.42
C LEU A 104 -5.66 5.00 -6.08
N LEU A 105 -6.16 5.99 -5.34
CA LEU A 105 -5.87 6.13 -3.92
C LEU A 105 -7.11 5.65 -3.14
N LEU A 106 -7.01 4.48 -2.53
CA LEU A 106 -8.04 3.91 -1.66
C LEU A 106 -7.71 4.16 -0.19
N ILE A 107 -8.68 4.66 0.57
CA ILE A 107 -8.55 4.90 2.01
C ILE A 107 -9.71 4.23 2.73
N SER A 108 -9.41 3.36 3.69
CA SER A 108 -10.37 2.76 4.61
C SER A 108 -10.23 3.38 5.99
N LEU A 109 -11.27 4.10 6.42
CA LEU A 109 -11.23 4.92 7.63
C LEU A 109 -11.14 4.09 8.92
N GLN A 110 -12.01 3.11 9.09
CA GLN A 110 -12.08 2.30 10.31
C GLN A 110 -10.91 1.35 10.43
N ASP A 111 -10.43 0.81 9.30
CA ASP A 111 -9.28 -0.10 9.26
C ASP A 111 -7.95 0.65 9.38
N ARG A 112 -7.97 1.99 9.28
CA ARG A 112 -6.79 2.89 9.30
C ARG A 112 -5.75 2.46 8.28
N LYS A 113 -6.19 2.19 7.06
CA LYS A 113 -5.34 1.71 5.97
C LYS A 113 -5.55 2.56 4.73
N TYR A 114 -4.49 2.70 3.96
CA TYR A 114 -4.55 3.30 2.62
C TYR A 114 -3.71 2.49 1.64
N ARG A 115 -4.06 2.60 0.37
CA ARG A 115 -3.30 2.02 -0.74
C ARG A 115 -3.34 2.92 -1.95
N PHE A 116 -2.19 3.09 -2.54
CA PHE A 116 -2.06 3.57 -3.91
C PHE A 116 -1.95 2.35 -4.83
N GLU A 117 -2.78 2.28 -5.83
CA GLU A 117 -2.71 1.32 -6.93
C GLU A 117 -2.26 2.08 -8.16
N ILE A 118 -1.14 1.67 -8.76
CA ILE A 118 -0.49 2.39 -9.84
C ILE A 118 -0.50 1.53 -11.10
N GLY A 119 -0.99 2.06 -12.20
CA GLY A 119 -0.94 1.40 -13.50
C GLY A 119 0.48 1.35 -14.07
N TYR A 120 0.78 0.33 -14.85
CA TYR A 120 2.10 0.07 -15.45
C TYR A 120 2.72 1.27 -16.16
N GLY A 121 1.88 2.09 -16.81
CA GLY A 121 2.35 3.28 -17.51
C GLY A 121 3.00 4.33 -16.63
N PHE A 122 2.78 4.24 -15.32
CA PHE A 122 3.35 5.17 -14.35
C PHE A 122 4.44 4.58 -13.47
N GLU A 123 4.81 3.31 -13.59
CA GLU A 123 5.84 2.70 -12.74
C GLU A 123 7.20 3.42 -12.84
N GLY A 124 7.52 3.99 -14.02
CA GLY A 124 8.73 4.78 -14.22
C GLY A 124 8.72 6.13 -13.52
N ILE A 125 7.54 6.76 -13.37
CA ILE A 125 7.35 8.09 -12.79
C ILE A 125 6.98 7.99 -11.31
N LEU A 126 6.14 7.02 -10.96
CA LEU A 126 5.60 6.77 -9.64
C LEU A 126 5.98 5.35 -9.15
N PRO A 127 7.28 5.05 -8.98
CA PRO A 127 7.68 3.75 -8.43
C PRO A 127 7.15 3.58 -7.00
N ASP A 128 6.95 2.34 -6.55
CA ASP A 128 6.40 1.98 -5.23
C ASP A 128 7.11 2.69 -4.08
N SER A 129 8.42 2.87 -4.19
CA SER A 129 9.22 3.57 -3.18
C SER A 129 8.85 5.04 -3.02
N LEU A 130 8.57 5.74 -4.14
CA LEU A 130 8.14 7.13 -4.16
C LEU A 130 6.71 7.26 -3.62
N VAL A 131 5.80 6.45 -4.14
CA VAL A 131 4.39 6.45 -3.71
C VAL A 131 4.26 6.06 -2.24
N GLY A 132 5.05 5.09 -1.79
CA GLY A 132 5.14 4.75 -0.38
C GLY A 132 5.68 5.89 0.50
N SER A 133 6.62 6.71 -0.01
CA SER A 133 7.04 7.91 0.73
C SER A 133 5.98 9.00 0.72
N ILE A 134 5.26 9.21 -0.40
CA ILE A 134 4.12 10.13 -0.45
C ILE A 134 3.09 9.77 0.63
N GLY A 135 2.70 8.50 0.74
CA GLY A 135 1.77 8.06 1.78
C GLY A 135 2.28 8.34 3.19
N ARG A 136 3.54 8.01 3.48
CA ARG A 136 4.15 8.24 4.80
C ARG A 136 4.33 9.72 5.14
N ASP A 137 4.69 10.55 4.17
CA ASP A 137 5.04 11.95 4.39
C ASP A 137 3.82 12.87 4.38
N TYR A 138 2.78 12.55 3.58
CA TYR A 138 1.61 13.40 3.39
C TYR A 138 0.31 12.84 3.99
N LEU A 139 0.06 11.51 4.00
CA LEU A 139 -1.16 10.97 4.61
C LEU A 139 -0.99 10.77 6.12
N VAL A 140 0.00 9.96 6.51
CA VAL A 140 0.13 9.47 7.90
C VAL A 140 0.21 10.58 8.95
N PRO A 141 0.98 11.68 8.78
CA PRO A 141 1.09 12.72 9.80
C PRO A 141 -0.22 13.47 10.06
N TYR A 142 -1.02 13.67 9.01
CA TYR A 142 -2.34 14.30 9.13
C TYR A 142 -3.38 13.34 9.65
N PHE A 143 -3.42 12.10 9.17
CA PHE A 143 -4.37 11.08 9.57
C PHE A 143 -4.27 10.74 11.07
N ARG A 144 -3.07 10.72 11.62
CA ARG A 144 -2.85 10.56 13.07
C ARG A 144 -3.46 11.69 13.91
N LYS A 145 -3.66 12.86 13.32
CA LYS A 145 -4.30 14.01 13.95
C LYS A 145 -5.81 14.09 13.67
N GLY A 146 -6.34 13.16 12.85
CA GLY A 146 -7.72 13.18 12.39
C GLY A 146 -7.98 14.18 11.25
N ASP A 147 -6.95 14.82 10.71
CA ASP A 147 -7.04 15.78 9.61
C ASP A 147 -6.93 15.06 8.25
N TYR A 148 -7.94 14.24 7.97
CA TYR A 148 -7.97 13.40 6.77
C TYR A 148 -7.97 14.23 5.48
N SER A 149 -8.79 15.28 5.45
CA SER A 149 -8.97 16.12 4.28
C SER A 149 -7.65 16.75 3.82
N THR A 150 -6.89 17.35 4.74
CA THR A 150 -5.59 17.97 4.43
C THR A 150 -4.57 16.91 3.97
N GLY A 151 -4.57 15.75 4.62
CA GLY A 151 -3.65 14.66 4.25
C GLY A 151 -3.93 14.14 2.84
N ILE A 152 -5.20 13.89 2.50
CA ILE A 152 -5.60 13.43 1.16
C ILE A 152 -5.27 14.49 0.12
N PHE A 153 -5.59 15.75 0.40
CA PHE A 153 -5.28 16.87 -0.49
C PHE A 153 -3.79 16.94 -0.80
N ALA A 154 -2.94 16.96 0.22
CA ALA A 154 -1.49 17.06 0.06
C ALA A 154 -0.88 15.85 -0.68
N ALA A 155 -1.31 14.64 -0.35
CA ALA A 155 -0.83 13.43 -1.02
C ALA A 155 -1.24 13.38 -2.50
N THR A 156 -2.47 13.78 -2.82
CA THR A 156 -2.95 13.84 -4.20
C THR A 156 -2.19 14.90 -5.00
N LEU A 157 -1.94 16.10 -4.43
CA LEU A 157 -1.12 17.11 -5.07
C LEU A 157 0.31 16.63 -5.32
N ALA A 158 0.89 15.84 -4.41
CA ALA A 158 2.23 15.27 -4.60
C ALA A 158 2.26 14.33 -5.82
N VAL A 159 1.26 13.47 -5.99
CA VAL A 159 1.15 12.60 -7.17
C VAL A 159 0.96 13.42 -8.44
N ILE A 160 0.07 14.42 -8.43
CA ILE A 160 -0.14 15.33 -9.57
C ILE A 160 1.17 16.03 -9.96
N SER A 161 1.93 16.51 -8.96
CA SER A 161 3.20 17.21 -9.19
C SER A 161 4.25 16.34 -9.90
N GLU A 162 4.38 15.07 -9.51
CA GLU A 162 5.30 14.13 -10.17
C GLU A 162 4.90 13.88 -11.63
N ILE A 163 3.62 13.61 -11.89
CA ILE A 163 3.12 13.39 -13.26
C ILE A 163 3.26 14.65 -14.11
N SER A 164 2.90 15.82 -13.55
CA SER A 164 2.97 17.10 -14.26
C SER A 164 4.40 17.49 -14.60
N SER A 165 5.35 17.20 -13.69
CA SER A 165 6.78 17.44 -13.90
C SER A 165 7.33 16.57 -15.02
N ASP A 166 6.97 15.29 -15.08
CA ASP A 166 7.41 14.39 -16.15
C ASP A 166 6.80 14.78 -17.52
N ALA A 167 5.55 15.20 -17.52
CA ALA A 167 4.85 15.63 -18.71
C ALA A 167 5.18 17.08 -19.14
N GLU A 168 6.01 17.80 -18.39
CA GLU A 168 6.38 19.22 -18.59
C GLU A 168 5.15 20.14 -18.71
N ILE A 169 4.12 19.92 -17.87
CA ILE A 169 2.88 20.70 -17.82
C ILE A 169 2.69 21.37 -16.47
N GLU A 170 1.89 22.44 -16.45
CA GLU A 170 1.43 23.09 -15.23
C GLU A 170 -0.08 22.87 -15.05
N ILE A 171 -0.53 22.64 -13.81
CA ILE A 171 -1.93 22.58 -13.43
C ILE A 171 -2.36 23.93 -12.89
N SER A 172 -3.41 24.48 -13.47
CA SER A 172 -3.86 25.84 -13.20
C SER A 172 -4.32 26.05 -11.75
N GLY A 173 -3.65 26.98 -11.05
CA GLY A 173 -4.01 27.35 -9.68
C GLY A 173 -3.78 26.23 -8.65
N MET A 174 -2.99 25.21 -8.99
CA MET A 174 -2.55 24.21 -8.02
C MET A 174 -1.50 24.85 -7.10
N PRO A 175 -1.66 24.79 -5.77
CA PRO A 175 -0.65 25.31 -4.87
C PRO A 175 0.63 24.47 -4.96
N THR A 176 1.77 25.16 -4.94
CA THR A 176 3.04 24.47 -4.76
C THR A 176 3.09 23.85 -3.37
N LEU A 177 3.37 22.57 -3.29
CA LEU A 177 3.61 21.91 -2.01
C LEU A 177 4.85 22.57 -1.39
N SER A 178 4.64 23.39 -0.37
CA SER A 178 5.73 23.85 0.48
C SER A 178 6.42 22.59 1.00
N SER A 179 7.74 22.49 0.73
CA SER A 179 8.67 21.40 1.04
C SER A 179 8.09 20.34 1.99
N ARG A 180 8.18 19.04 1.58
CA ARG A 180 7.72 17.88 2.33
C ARG A 180 7.60 18.18 3.82
N PRO A 181 6.44 17.97 4.46
CA PRO A 181 6.35 18.10 5.91
C PRO A 181 7.54 17.32 6.46
N THR A 182 8.43 17.99 7.17
CA THR A 182 9.54 17.29 7.81
C THR A 182 8.90 16.31 8.77
N SER A 183 8.69 15.10 8.27
CA SER A 183 8.23 14.00 9.09
C SER A 183 9.20 13.90 10.25
N PRO A 184 8.75 13.91 11.53
CA PRO A 184 9.60 13.56 12.63
C PRO A 184 10.02 12.07 12.56
N TYR A 185 9.56 11.34 11.55
CA TYR A 185 10.13 10.08 11.16
C TYR A 185 11.53 10.39 10.59
N ARG A 186 12.49 10.37 11.52
CA ARG A 186 13.92 10.24 11.23
C ARG A 186 14.05 9.50 9.90
N THR A 187 14.49 10.21 8.85
CA THR A 187 15.38 9.61 7.89
C THR A 187 16.27 8.72 8.72
N ILE A 188 16.21 7.41 8.49
CA ILE A 188 17.31 6.54 8.87
C ILE A 188 18.42 7.09 7.98
N GLU A 189 19.09 8.18 8.45
CA GLU A 189 20.40 8.49 7.97
C GLU A 189 21.10 7.14 8.08
N ARG A 190 21.46 6.57 6.94
CA ARG A 190 22.47 5.52 6.90
C ARG A 190 23.60 6.14 7.68
N ARG A 191 23.68 5.83 8.98
CA ARG A 191 24.82 6.22 9.81
C ARG A 191 26.00 5.75 9.00
N LYS A 192 26.72 6.71 8.44
CA LYS A 192 28.04 6.40 7.84
C LYS A 192 28.71 5.57 8.91
N PRO A 193 29.18 4.35 8.58
CA PRO A 193 29.76 3.49 9.60
C PRO A 193 30.80 4.32 10.34
N THR A 194 30.61 4.47 11.63
CA THR A 194 31.56 5.20 12.47
C THR A 194 32.87 4.47 12.31
N VAL A 195 33.99 5.21 12.17
CA VAL A 195 35.33 4.60 12.02
C VAL A 195 35.54 3.47 13.04
N PHE A 196 34.99 3.62 14.23
CA PHE A 196 34.98 2.60 15.29
C PHE A 196 34.22 1.32 14.89
N SER A 197 33.06 1.44 14.25
CA SER A 197 32.28 0.28 13.75
C SER A 197 33.02 -0.46 12.64
N THR A 198 33.70 0.27 11.75
CA THR A 198 34.51 -0.32 10.67
C THR A 198 35.72 -1.06 11.21
N ILE A 199 36.44 -0.47 12.17
CA ILE A 199 37.57 -1.10 12.86
C ILE A 199 37.11 -2.36 13.59
N PHE A 200 36.02 -2.29 14.34
CA PHE A 200 35.48 -3.44 15.05
C PHE A 200 35.10 -4.58 14.10
N THR A 201 34.47 -4.25 12.96
CA THR A 201 34.12 -5.25 11.93
C THR A 201 35.37 -5.92 11.34
N ILE A 202 36.42 -5.14 11.04
CA ILE A 202 37.68 -5.67 10.52
C ILE A 202 38.35 -6.57 11.58
N LEU A 203 38.44 -6.14 12.82
CA LEU A 203 39.00 -6.95 13.90
C LEU A 203 38.23 -8.25 14.14
N PHE A 204 36.90 -8.19 14.03
CA PHE A 204 36.03 -9.36 14.15
C PHE A 204 36.33 -10.38 13.05
N PHE A 205 36.43 -9.94 11.78
CA PHE A 205 36.79 -10.85 10.68
C PHE A 205 38.22 -11.40 10.78
N ILE A 206 39.18 -10.59 11.22
CA ILE A 206 40.55 -11.07 11.48
C ILE A 206 40.56 -12.13 12.58
N GLY A 207 39.82 -11.88 13.69
CA GLY A 207 39.67 -12.87 14.76
C GLY A 207 38.99 -14.15 14.31
N LEU A 208 37.99 -14.04 13.45
CA LEU A 208 37.29 -15.19 12.85
C LEU A 208 38.20 -16.00 11.96
N ILE A 209 39.00 -15.35 11.09
CA ILE A 209 40.00 -16.00 10.21
C ILE A 209 41.07 -16.69 11.07
N TYR A 210 41.57 -16.01 12.10
CA TYR A 210 42.56 -16.60 13.03
C TYR A 210 42.00 -17.85 13.73
N LEU A 211 40.72 -17.79 14.17
CA LEU A 211 40.03 -18.92 14.80
C LEU A 211 39.94 -20.13 13.85
N PHE A 212 39.59 -19.88 12.59
CA PHE A 212 39.51 -20.96 11.57
C PHE A 212 40.84 -21.57 11.22
N ILE A 213 41.93 -20.77 11.18
CA ILE A 213 43.29 -21.28 10.93
C ILE A 213 43.74 -22.15 12.12
N LYS A 214 43.48 -21.73 13.34
CA LYS A 214 43.92 -22.44 14.55
C LYS A 214 43.06 -23.66 14.87
N HIS A 215 41.76 -23.64 14.47
CA HIS A 215 40.81 -24.72 14.75
C HIS A 215 40.03 -25.15 13.48
N PRO A 216 40.70 -25.83 12.52
CA PRO A 216 40.08 -26.22 11.23
C PRO A 216 38.89 -27.16 11.41
N ARG A 217 38.77 -27.85 12.54
CA ARG A 217 37.61 -28.69 12.87
C ARG A 217 36.30 -27.87 13.07
N LEU A 218 36.41 -26.61 13.53
CA LEU A 218 35.27 -25.72 13.68
C LEU A 218 34.74 -25.27 12.31
N LEU A 219 35.60 -25.07 11.33
CA LEU A 219 35.22 -24.75 9.95
C LEU A 219 34.44 -25.89 9.32
N LEU A 220 34.89 -27.12 9.49
CA LEU A 220 34.17 -28.31 9.00
C LEU A 220 32.81 -28.46 9.66
N PHE A 221 32.72 -28.19 10.98
CA PHE A 221 31.46 -28.22 11.72
C PHE A 221 30.47 -27.14 11.24
N PHE A 222 30.97 -25.94 10.99
CA PHE A 222 30.17 -24.83 10.47
C PHE A 222 29.66 -25.08 9.04
N LEU A 223 30.54 -25.65 8.18
CA LEU A 223 30.20 -26.03 6.81
C LEU A 223 29.16 -27.17 6.78
N MET A 224 29.31 -28.16 7.65
CA MET A 224 28.38 -29.26 7.78
C MET A 224 27.02 -28.79 8.32
N PHE A 225 27.01 -27.86 9.29
CA PHE A 225 25.77 -27.25 9.82
C PHE A 225 25.09 -26.36 8.78
N SER A 226 25.85 -25.64 7.95
CA SER A 226 25.33 -24.83 6.85
C SER A 226 24.73 -25.68 5.73
N MET A 227 25.27 -26.85 5.44
CA MET A 227 24.71 -27.78 4.46
C MET A 227 23.53 -28.58 5.00
N MET A 228 23.44 -28.79 6.31
CA MET A 228 22.36 -29.56 6.94
C MET A 228 21.18 -28.69 7.43
N GLY A 229 21.33 -27.36 7.38
CA GLY A 229 20.34 -26.35 7.78
C GLY A 229 19.31 -26.00 6.70
N GLY A 230 19.05 -26.89 5.78
CA GLY A 230 17.93 -26.76 4.83
C GLY A 230 16.60 -27.14 5.48
N GLY A 231 15.91 -26.18 6.12
CA GLY A 231 14.51 -26.38 6.48
C GLY A 231 14.15 -26.09 7.93
N ARG A 232 13.89 -24.84 8.22
CA ARG A 232 12.73 -24.39 9.01
C ARG A 232 12.82 -22.88 9.21
N ARG A 233 11.98 -22.16 8.49
CA ARG A 233 11.71 -20.75 8.68
C ARG A 233 11.10 -20.55 10.06
N SER A 234 11.82 -19.88 10.95
CA SER A 234 11.26 -19.14 12.07
C SER A 234 11.50 -17.68 11.74
N GLY A 235 10.42 -16.91 11.62
CA GLY A 235 10.45 -15.54 11.16
C GLY A 235 11.04 -14.59 12.18
N TRP A 236 11.88 -13.69 11.68
CA TRP A 236 12.06 -12.36 12.23
C TRP A 236 12.34 -11.38 11.08
N GLY A 237 11.58 -10.30 11.08
CA GLY A 237 11.30 -9.37 10.02
C GLY A 237 12.49 -8.76 9.31
N GLY A 238 12.26 -8.46 8.06
CA GLY A 238 13.11 -7.63 7.22
C GLY A 238 12.61 -7.73 5.79
N GLY A 239 12.03 -6.64 5.25
CA GLY A 239 11.39 -6.53 3.97
C GLY A 239 12.22 -7.08 2.82
N GLY A 240 11.55 -7.79 1.95
CA GLY A 240 12.08 -8.25 0.69
C GLY A 240 10.92 -8.59 -0.22
N GLY A 241 10.78 -7.85 -1.32
CA GLY A 241 9.74 -8.01 -2.32
C GLY A 241 9.63 -9.43 -2.81
N GLY A 242 8.44 -10.01 -2.68
CA GLY A 242 8.03 -11.24 -3.28
C GLY A 242 7.30 -10.95 -4.59
N SER A 243 7.98 -11.17 -5.70
CA SER A 243 7.37 -11.24 -7.02
C SER A 243 6.46 -12.45 -7.07
N PHE A 244 5.15 -12.25 -7.22
CA PHE A 244 4.22 -13.29 -7.65
C PHE A 244 3.89 -13.05 -9.12
N GLY A 245 4.49 -13.88 -9.97
CA GLY A 245 4.08 -13.98 -11.34
C GLY A 245 2.78 -14.76 -11.46
N GLY A 246 1.87 -14.28 -12.28
CA GLY A 246 0.62 -14.96 -12.63
C GLY A 246 -0.22 -14.17 -13.61
N GLY A 247 -0.02 -14.37 -14.89
CA GLY A 247 -1.01 -14.53 -15.95
C GLY A 247 -2.04 -13.47 -16.26
N GLY A 248 -1.80 -12.71 -17.33
CA GLY A 248 -2.76 -12.44 -18.39
C GLY A 248 -3.99 -11.60 -18.12
N GLY A 249 -3.87 -10.28 -18.26
CA GLY A 249 -5.03 -9.41 -18.39
C GLY A 249 -4.70 -7.96 -18.07
N GLY A 250 -4.33 -7.20 -19.13
CA GLY A 250 -4.42 -5.75 -19.16
C GLY A 250 -3.88 -4.90 -18.01
N GLY A 251 -2.63 -4.53 -18.07
CA GLY A 251 -2.22 -3.17 -17.71
C GLY A 251 -1.98 -2.77 -16.26
N PHE A 252 -2.21 -3.59 -15.26
CA PHE A 252 -1.82 -3.34 -13.88
C PHE A 252 -1.09 -4.57 -13.31
N GLY A 253 0.13 -4.49 -12.99
CA GLY A 253 0.94 -5.56 -12.45
C GLY A 253 1.11 -5.49 -10.94
N GLY A 254 0.18 -4.87 -10.22
CA GLY A 254 0.27 -4.77 -8.78
C GLY A 254 1.35 -3.80 -8.26
N GLY A 255 1.76 -2.82 -9.07
CA GLY A 255 2.55 -1.68 -8.60
C GLY A 255 1.74 -0.83 -7.66
N GLY A 256 2.35 -0.35 -6.57
CA GLY A 256 1.68 0.50 -5.61
C GLY A 256 2.24 0.36 -4.20
N ALA A 257 1.70 1.11 -3.27
CA ALA A 257 2.13 1.09 -1.89
C ALA A 257 0.96 1.13 -0.93
N SER A 258 0.99 0.28 0.07
CA SER A 258 0.04 0.26 1.18
C SER A 258 0.67 0.82 2.44
N GLY A 259 -0.16 1.35 3.32
CA GLY A 259 0.23 1.80 4.63
C GLY A 259 -0.94 1.95 5.58
N GLY A 260 -0.61 2.30 6.84
CA GLY A 260 -1.60 2.57 7.87
C GLY A 260 -1.12 3.68 8.82
N TRP A 261 -2.01 4.15 9.68
CA TRP A 261 -1.76 5.25 10.61
C TRP A 261 -2.29 5.02 12.03
#